data_9f3591db23a7d90e8a42c97452f481e4
#
_entry.id   9f3591db23a7d90e8a42c97452f481e4
#
_cell.length_a   1.000
_cell.length_b   1.000
_cell.length_c   1.000
_cell.angle_alpha   90.00
_cell.angle_beta   90.00
_cell.angle_gamma   90.00
#
_symmetry.space_group_name_H-M   'P 1'
#
loop_
_entity.id
_entity.type
_entity.pdbx_description
1 polymer ?
#
loop_
_entity_poly.entity_id
_entity_poly.type
_entity_poly.pdbx_seq_one_letter_code
_entity_poly.pdbx_strand_id
1 'polypeptide(L)'
;LEKEYSPKKEWVWEAIKYAASKDVLIVNAAGNDGKNIDVEKTYPNDSKDLETEISDNVLTIGAMSLNYNEKLPANFSNYGKKNVDVFAPGVQIYSTTPENGYAKFSGTSMAAPSTAGVAALVRSYYPKLTASQVKHILMNSGLKINFEVIKPGSASRQNPKGEMVQFSELSVSGRVVNAYNALMMADKIVNGK
;
A
#
# COMPACT_ATOMS: atom_id res chain seq x y z
N LEU A 1 17.89 -4.51 -18.21
CA LEU A 1 17.27 -4.66 -16.88
C LEU A 1 15.81 -5.13 -16.98
N GLU A 2 14.90 -4.42 -17.67
CA GLU A 2 13.47 -4.78 -17.73
C GLU A 2 13.23 -6.17 -18.36
N LYS A 3 13.89 -6.49 -19.48
CA LYS A 3 13.80 -7.79 -20.12
C LYS A 3 14.45 -8.93 -19.33
N GLU A 4 15.36 -8.59 -18.44
CA GLU A 4 16.07 -9.52 -17.58
C GLU A 4 15.24 -9.91 -16.35
N TYR A 5 14.62 -8.94 -15.69
CA TYR A 5 13.89 -9.15 -14.44
C TYR A 5 12.40 -9.46 -14.65
N SER A 6 11.79 -9.00 -15.72
CA SER A 6 10.38 -9.28 -16.01
C SER A 6 10.12 -9.44 -17.51
N PRO A 7 10.67 -10.50 -18.13
CA PRO A 7 10.57 -10.72 -19.58
C PRO A 7 9.15 -11.03 -20.05
N LYS A 8 8.25 -11.35 -19.13
CA LYS A 8 6.85 -11.72 -19.40
C LYS A 8 5.86 -10.84 -18.61
N LYS A 9 6.22 -9.57 -18.39
CA LYS A 9 5.38 -8.61 -17.63
C LYS A 9 3.96 -8.48 -18.21
N GLU A 10 3.80 -8.62 -19.53
CA GLU A 10 2.49 -8.55 -20.18
C GLU A 10 1.54 -9.66 -19.69
N TRP A 11 2.06 -10.84 -19.34
CA TRP A 11 1.25 -11.91 -18.76
C TRP A 11 0.75 -11.56 -17.36
N VAL A 12 1.56 -10.85 -16.58
CA VAL A 12 1.15 -10.34 -15.27
C VAL A 12 0.03 -9.30 -15.44
N TRP A 13 0.17 -8.39 -16.41
CA TRP A 13 -0.86 -7.40 -16.70
C TRP A 13 -2.17 -8.03 -17.19
N GLU A 14 -2.11 -9.07 -18.03
CA GLU A 14 -3.32 -9.81 -18.42
C GLU A 14 -3.97 -10.52 -17.24
N ALA A 15 -3.18 -11.07 -16.30
CA ALA A 15 -3.69 -11.65 -15.07
C ALA A 15 -4.37 -10.59 -14.17
N ILE A 16 -3.80 -9.38 -14.06
CA ILE A 16 -4.41 -8.25 -13.33
C ILE A 16 -5.76 -7.87 -13.96
N LYS A 17 -5.84 -7.75 -15.28
CA LYS A 17 -7.09 -7.46 -15.99
C LYS A 17 -8.12 -8.57 -15.82
N TYR A 18 -7.68 -9.83 -15.85
CA TYR A 18 -8.56 -10.96 -15.60
C TYR A 18 -9.11 -10.92 -14.18
N ALA A 19 -8.28 -10.65 -13.16
CA ALA A 19 -8.71 -10.45 -11.79
C ALA A 19 -9.75 -9.32 -11.67
N ALA A 20 -9.50 -8.19 -12.35
CA ALA A 20 -10.46 -7.08 -12.41
C ALA A 20 -11.81 -7.50 -13.03
N SER A 21 -11.78 -8.28 -14.11
CA SER A 21 -13.02 -8.81 -14.74
C SER A 21 -13.83 -9.75 -13.84
N LYS A 22 -13.21 -10.27 -12.79
CA LYS A 22 -13.82 -11.11 -11.75
C LYS A 22 -14.08 -10.37 -10.44
N ASP A 23 -13.96 -9.06 -10.45
CA ASP A 23 -14.15 -8.20 -9.29
C ASP A 23 -13.22 -8.57 -8.10
N VAL A 24 -11.98 -8.93 -8.38
CA VAL A 24 -10.96 -9.26 -7.39
C VAL A 24 -10.05 -8.06 -7.15
N LEU A 25 -9.96 -7.61 -5.90
CA LEU A 25 -8.97 -6.62 -5.46
C LEU A 25 -7.63 -7.31 -5.22
N ILE A 26 -6.58 -6.80 -5.83
CA ILE A 26 -5.20 -7.21 -5.59
C ILE A 26 -4.56 -6.20 -4.63
N VAL A 27 -4.02 -6.68 -3.51
CA VAL A 27 -3.28 -5.85 -2.55
C VAL A 27 -1.80 -6.19 -2.66
N ASN A 28 -1.02 -5.25 -3.16
CA ASN A 28 0.40 -5.41 -3.51
C ASN A 28 1.31 -4.72 -2.49
N ALA A 29 2.45 -5.32 -2.17
CA ALA A 29 3.48 -4.71 -1.35
C ALA A 29 4.38 -3.80 -2.21
N ALA A 30 4.63 -2.56 -1.77
CA ALA A 30 5.40 -1.58 -2.54
C ALA A 30 6.89 -1.95 -2.70
N GLY A 31 7.43 -2.80 -1.81
CA GLY A 31 8.85 -3.16 -1.77
C GLY A 31 9.60 -2.49 -0.62
N ASN A 32 10.85 -2.95 -0.38
CA ASN A 32 11.59 -2.65 0.85
C ASN A 32 12.99 -2.05 0.58
N ASP A 33 13.15 -1.27 -0.47
CA ASP A 33 14.43 -0.71 -0.91
C ASP A 33 14.60 0.77 -0.55
N GLY A 34 13.57 1.40 0.08
CA GLY A 34 13.55 2.82 0.39
C GLY A 34 13.55 3.71 -0.86
N LYS A 35 12.96 3.24 -1.96
CA LYS A 35 13.02 3.87 -3.27
C LYS A 35 11.73 4.56 -3.67
N ASN A 36 11.87 5.60 -4.50
CA ASN A 36 10.75 6.22 -5.18
C ASN A 36 10.36 5.40 -6.41
N ILE A 37 9.22 4.69 -6.33
CA ILE A 37 8.73 3.84 -7.43
C ILE A 37 7.95 4.62 -8.51
N ASP A 38 7.85 5.93 -8.38
CA ASP A 38 7.39 6.80 -9.48
C ASP A 38 8.48 7.02 -10.55
N VAL A 39 9.75 6.73 -10.20
CA VAL A 39 10.91 6.89 -11.10
C VAL A 39 11.70 5.60 -11.29
N GLU A 40 11.68 4.69 -10.31
CA GLU A 40 12.35 3.40 -10.37
C GLU A 40 11.32 2.27 -10.53
N LYS A 41 11.32 1.58 -11.68
CA LYS A 41 10.40 0.47 -11.92
C LYS A 41 10.64 -0.68 -10.96
N THR A 42 9.60 -1.14 -10.30
CA THR A 42 9.55 -2.37 -9.51
C THR A 42 8.61 -3.37 -10.17
N TYR A 43 8.73 -4.65 -9.84
CA TYR A 43 7.90 -5.72 -10.40
C TYR A 43 7.43 -6.66 -9.28
N PRO A 44 6.17 -7.14 -9.34
CA PRO A 44 5.14 -6.75 -10.30
C PRO A 44 4.70 -5.30 -10.09
N ASN A 45 4.20 -4.65 -11.16
CA ASN A 45 3.52 -3.37 -11.08
C ASN A 45 2.25 -3.38 -11.97
N ASP A 46 1.38 -2.43 -11.72
CA ASP A 46 0.13 -2.25 -12.44
C ASP A 46 0.17 -1.10 -13.44
N SER A 47 1.36 -0.57 -13.74
CA SER A 47 1.55 0.53 -14.67
C SER A 47 2.53 0.16 -15.79
N LYS A 48 2.22 0.57 -17.02
CA LYS A 48 3.09 0.36 -18.18
C LYS A 48 4.24 1.36 -18.24
N ASP A 49 3.97 2.58 -17.82
CA ASP A 49 4.80 3.77 -18.02
C ASP A 49 5.08 4.54 -16.71
N LEU A 50 4.69 4.01 -15.56
CA LEU A 50 4.70 4.63 -14.24
C LEU A 50 3.69 5.78 -14.08
N GLU A 51 2.82 6.02 -15.06
CA GLU A 51 1.83 7.09 -15.04
C GLU A 51 0.39 6.55 -15.06
N THR A 52 0.16 5.49 -15.86
CA THR A 52 -1.19 5.00 -16.13
C THR A 52 -1.40 3.60 -15.56
N GLU A 53 -2.30 3.46 -14.62
CA GLU A 53 -2.72 2.14 -14.10
C GLU A 53 -3.35 1.29 -15.22
N ILE A 54 -3.06 0.00 -15.21
CA ILE A 54 -3.61 -0.98 -16.16
C ILE A 54 -5.07 -1.25 -15.86
N SER A 55 -5.43 -1.22 -14.57
CA SER A 55 -6.76 -1.52 -14.08
C SER A 55 -6.94 -1.03 -12.64
N ASP A 56 -8.14 -0.53 -12.31
CA ASP A 56 -8.47 0.06 -11.01
C ASP A 56 -8.85 -1.01 -9.94
N ASN A 57 -8.05 -2.06 -9.87
CA ASN A 57 -8.23 -3.16 -8.90
C ASN A 57 -6.94 -3.57 -8.19
N VAL A 58 -5.87 -2.79 -8.33
CA VAL A 58 -4.61 -3.00 -7.61
C VAL A 58 -4.44 -1.90 -6.58
N LEU A 59 -4.06 -2.28 -5.37
CA LEU A 59 -3.81 -1.37 -4.25
C LEU A 59 -2.39 -1.62 -3.73
N THR A 60 -1.47 -0.70 -3.98
CA THR A 60 -0.05 -0.81 -3.61
C THR A 60 0.20 -0.15 -2.25
N ILE A 61 0.78 -0.91 -1.32
CA ILE A 61 0.85 -0.58 0.10
C ILE A 61 2.28 -0.28 0.54
N GLY A 62 2.49 0.94 1.08
CA GLY A 62 3.70 1.31 1.81
C GLY A 62 3.65 0.86 3.27
N ALA A 63 4.81 0.69 3.90
CA ALA A 63 4.93 0.27 5.29
C ALA A 63 5.18 1.46 6.23
N MET A 64 4.45 1.48 7.35
CA MET A 64 4.72 2.42 8.44
C MET A 64 5.05 1.71 9.75
N SER A 65 5.72 2.44 10.65
CA SER A 65 5.97 2.04 12.04
C SER A 65 4.79 2.46 12.94
N LEU A 66 4.88 2.11 14.22
CA LEU A 66 3.92 2.57 15.24
C LEU A 66 4.29 3.93 15.86
N ASN A 67 5.41 4.53 15.44
CA ASN A 67 5.85 5.82 15.92
C ASN A 67 5.09 6.94 15.22
N TYR A 68 4.17 7.59 15.90
CA TYR A 68 3.38 8.70 15.34
C TYR A 68 4.17 10.02 15.45
N ASN A 69 5.29 10.07 14.72
CA ASN A 69 6.21 11.22 14.62
C ASN A 69 6.92 11.20 13.25
N GLU A 70 8.03 11.93 13.11
CA GLU A 70 8.82 12.00 11.88
C GLU A 70 9.34 10.63 11.38
N LYS A 71 9.35 9.59 12.23
CA LYS A 71 9.74 8.21 11.88
C LYS A 71 8.55 7.31 11.55
N LEU A 72 7.40 7.90 11.25
CA LEU A 72 6.18 7.14 10.92
C LEU A 72 6.37 6.23 9.70
N PRO A 73 6.86 6.69 8.53
CA PRO A 73 7.15 5.78 7.44
C PRO A 73 8.35 4.88 7.80
N ALA A 74 8.28 3.61 7.46
CA ALA A 74 9.43 2.73 7.63
C ALA A 74 10.55 3.14 6.66
N ASN A 75 11.78 3.27 7.14
CA ASN A 75 12.91 3.71 6.30
C ASN A 75 13.18 2.80 5.09
N PHE A 76 12.82 1.53 5.19
CA PHE A 76 12.94 0.58 4.09
C PHE A 76 11.79 0.66 3.07
N SER A 77 10.63 1.27 3.43
CA SER A 77 9.46 1.25 2.56
C SER A 77 9.74 1.94 1.22
N ASN A 78 9.39 1.31 0.12
CA ASN A 78 9.24 2.06 -1.11
C ASN A 78 8.07 3.04 -0.96
N TYR A 79 8.13 4.13 -1.72
CA TYR A 79 7.18 5.22 -1.71
C TYR A 79 6.99 5.78 -3.12
N GLY A 80 5.94 6.56 -3.32
CA GLY A 80 5.69 7.23 -4.59
C GLY A 80 4.34 7.92 -4.60
N LYS A 81 4.29 9.15 -5.08
CA LYS A 81 3.08 9.97 -5.14
C LYS A 81 2.06 9.44 -6.14
N LYS A 82 2.49 8.59 -7.09
CA LYS A 82 1.65 8.02 -8.15
C LYS A 82 1.44 6.51 -7.99
N ASN A 83 2.47 5.79 -7.54
CA ASN A 83 2.52 4.32 -7.59
C ASN A 83 2.47 3.64 -6.21
N VAL A 84 2.32 4.39 -5.12
CA VAL A 84 1.96 3.87 -3.79
C VAL A 84 0.64 4.48 -3.37
N ASP A 85 -0.37 3.67 -3.13
CA ASP A 85 -1.72 4.16 -2.87
C ASP A 85 -1.92 4.67 -1.45
N VAL A 86 -1.53 3.85 -0.46
CA VAL A 86 -1.76 4.12 0.95
C VAL A 86 -0.71 3.41 1.80
N PHE A 87 -0.47 3.89 3.01
CA PHE A 87 0.40 3.24 3.99
C PHE A 87 -0.40 2.43 5.00
N ALA A 88 0.24 1.36 5.53
CA ALA A 88 -0.32 0.53 6.60
C ALA A 88 0.78 0.03 7.56
N PRO A 89 0.42 -0.43 8.77
CA PRO A 89 1.40 -0.98 9.71
C PRO A 89 2.18 -2.14 9.11
N GLY A 90 3.51 -2.01 9.07
CA GLY A 90 4.42 -2.99 8.46
C GLY A 90 5.73 -3.19 9.25
N VAL A 91 5.84 -2.63 10.48
CA VAL A 91 7.04 -2.77 11.32
C VAL A 91 6.70 -3.56 12.58
N GLN A 92 7.48 -4.61 12.86
CA GLN A 92 7.32 -5.47 14.03
C GLN A 92 5.91 -6.08 14.16
N ILE A 93 5.33 -6.49 13.04
CA ILE A 93 4.01 -7.11 13.00
C ILE A 93 4.11 -8.55 13.54
N TYR A 94 3.42 -8.80 14.64
CA TYR A 94 3.36 -10.12 15.29
C TYR A 94 2.27 -10.96 14.60
N SER A 95 2.66 -12.12 14.11
CA SER A 95 1.74 -13.03 13.41
C SER A 95 2.20 -14.48 13.51
N THR A 96 1.36 -15.38 13.02
CA THR A 96 1.62 -16.82 12.98
C THR A 96 2.76 -17.15 12.02
N THR A 97 3.52 -18.19 12.37
CA THR A 97 4.56 -18.79 11.52
C THR A 97 4.32 -20.30 11.40
N PRO A 98 4.96 -21.01 10.46
CA PRO A 98 4.91 -22.46 10.41
C PRO A 98 5.21 -23.11 11.76
N GLU A 99 4.80 -24.37 11.92
CA GLU A 99 5.04 -25.19 13.12
C GLU A 99 4.38 -24.61 14.40
N ASN A 100 3.20 -23.99 14.27
CA ASN A 100 2.45 -23.37 15.35
C ASN A 100 3.23 -22.27 16.10
N GLY A 101 4.20 -21.65 15.44
CA GLY A 101 4.99 -20.56 15.99
C GLY A 101 4.36 -19.20 15.80
N TYR A 102 4.96 -18.21 16.47
CA TYR A 102 4.65 -16.79 16.31
C TYR A 102 5.95 -15.98 16.26
N ALA A 103 6.02 -15.01 15.38
CA ALA A 103 7.17 -14.12 15.28
C ALA A 103 6.77 -12.70 14.84
N LYS A 104 7.70 -11.76 15.03
CA LYS A 104 7.56 -10.38 14.54
C LYS A 104 8.38 -10.20 13.27
N PHE A 105 7.73 -9.73 12.22
CA PHE A 105 8.40 -9.38 10.97
C PHE A 105 8.14 -7.92 10.59
N SER A 106 9.03 -7.38 9.77
CA SER A 106 8.90 -6.03 9.23
C SER A 106 9.03 -6.07 7.71
N GLY A 107 8.19 -5.32 7.02
CA GLY A 107 8.19 -5.23 5.55
C GLY A 107 6.86 -4.71 5.03
N THR A 108 6.86 -4.23 3.81
CA THR A 108 5.61 -3.97 3.06
C THR A 108 4.80 -5.25 2.85
N SER A 109 5.46 -6.42 2.90
CA SER A 109 4.83 -7.76 2.93
C SER A 109 3.96 -8.00 4.18
N MET A 110 4.11 -7.22 5.26
CA MET A 110 3.25 -7.24 6.45
C MET A 110 2.17 -6.16 6.38
N ALA A 111 2.46 -5.04 5.72
CA ALA A 111 1.49 -3.96 5.50
C ALA A 111 0.39 -4.38 4.51
N ALA A 112 0.74 -5.06 3.43
CA ALA A 112 -0.21 -5.52 2.42
C ALA A 112 -1.29 -6.47 2.98
N PRO A 113 -0.99 -7.58 3.70
CA PRO A 113 -2.02 -8.45 4.25
C PRO A 113 -2.84 -7.78 5.35
N SER A 114 -2.28 -6.84 6.13
CA SER A 114 -3.06 -6.03 7.06
C SER A 114 -4.14 -5.22 6.34
N THR A 115 -3.79 -4.62 5.21
CA THR A 115 -4.73 -3.89 4.36
C THR A 115 -5.74 -4.81 3.68
N ALA A 116 -5.30 -5.99 3.21
CA ALA A 116 -6.18 -6.99 2.64
C ALA A 116 -7.24 -7.47 3.66
N GLY A 117 -6.85 -7.59 4.93
CA GLY A 117 -7.78 -7.87 6.02
C GLY A 117 -8.84 -6.79 6.21
N VAL A 118 -8.47 -5.50 6.11
CA VAL A 118 -9.43 -4.39 6.16
C VAL A 118 -10.35 -4.42 4.93
N ALA A 119 -9.82 -4.69 3.73
CA ALA A 119 -10.63 -4.83 2.52
C ALA A 119 -11.65 -5.98 2.65
N ALA A 120 -11.21 -7.14 3.17
CA ALA A 120 -12.08 -8.29 3.41
C ALA A 120 -13.17 -7.95 4.45
N LEU A 121 -12.81 -7.24 5.51
CA LEU A 121 -13.77 -6.77 6.52
C LEU A 121 -14.82 -5.86 5.88
N VAL A 122 -14.45 -4.88 5.08
CA VAL A 122 -15.38 -3.99 4.37
C VAL A 122 -16.30 -4.79 3.47
N ARG A 123 -15.78 -5.72 2.65
CA ARG A 123 -16.59 -6.55 1.74
C ARG A 123 -17.47 -7.55 2.48
N SER A 124 -17.11 -8.00 3.68
CA SER A 124 -17.96 -8.90 4.46
C SER A 124 -19.26 -8.22 4.93
N TYR A 125 -19.19 -6.93 5.25
CA TYR A 125 -20.36 -6.12 5.63
C TYR A 125 -21.10 -5.54 4.42
N TYR A 126 -20.37 -5.22 3.35
CA TYR A 126 -20.90 -4.57 2.15
C TYR A 126 -20.51 -5.35 0.88
N PRO A 127 -21.07 -6.57 0.68
CA PRO A 127 -20.64 -7.50 -0.38
C PRO A 127 -20.95 -7.02 -1.80
N LYS A 128 -21.75 -5.98 -1.95
CA LYS A 128 -22.07 -5.37 -3.25
C LYS A 128 -21.04 -4.34 -3.73
N LEU A 129 -20.09 -3.95 -2.86
CA LEU A 129 -19.02 -3.04 -3.25
C LEU A 129 -18.04 -3.76 -4.18
N THR A 130 -17.74 -3.12 -5.31
CA THR A 130 -16.76 -3.63 -6.27
C THR A 130 -15.31 -3.51 -5.74
N ALA A 131 -14.38 -4.22 -6.35
CA ALA A 131 -12.95 -4.13 -6.03
C ALA A 131 -12.43 -2.69 -6.11
N SER A 132 -12.78 -1.96 -7.18
CA SER A 132 -12.46 -0.54 -7.36
C SER A 132 -13.05 0.32 -6.24
N GLN A 133 -14.33 0.15 -5.90
CA GLN A 133 -14.94 0.91 -4.80
C GLN A 133 -14.25 0.66 -3.47
N VAL A 134 -13.87 -0.59 -3.17
CA VAL A 134 -13.13 -0.91 -1.94
C VAL A 134 -11.74 -0.28 -1.96
N LYS A 135 -11.00 -0.32 -3.08
CA LYS A 135 -9.72 0.41 -3.26
C LYS A 135 -9.89 1.87 -2.86
N HIS A 136 -10.83 2.57 -3.48
CA HIS A 136 -11.04 4.00 -3.23
C HIS A 136 -11.55 4.30 -1.81
N ILE A 137 -12.36 3.43 -1.21
CA ILE A 137 -12.77 3.55 0.20
C ILE A 137 -11.52 3.51 1.10
N LEU A 138 -10.64 2.52 0.94
CA LEU A 138 -9.43 2.39 1.77
C LEU A 138 -8.49 3.58 1.62
N MET A 139 -8.32 4.09 0.41
CA MET A 139 -7.50 5.27 0.14
C MET A 139 -8.10 6.55 0.76
N ASN A 140 -9.41 6.77 0.58
CA ASN A 140 -10.06 8.04 0.92
C ASN A 140 -10.48 8.14 2.38
N SER A 141 -10.77 7.01 3.05
CA SER A 141 -11.15 6.96 4.46
C SER A 141 -9.97 6.92 5.43
N GLY A 142 -8.75 6.69 4.92
CA GLY A 142 -7.55 6.57 5.73
C GLY A 142 -7.28 7.81 6.59
N LEU A 143 -6.54 7.62 7.67
CA LEU A 143 -6.10 8.69 8.54
C LEU A 143 -5.13 9.62 7.80
N LYS A 144 -5.47 10.89 7.68
CA LYS A 144 -4.62 11.91 7.06
C LYS A 144 -3.48 12.28 7.99
N ILE A 145 -2.26 12.29 7.49
CA ILE A 145 -1.06 12.69 8.21
C ILE A 145 -0.66 14.09 7.73
N ASN A 146 -0.62 15.05 8.67
CA ASN A 146 -0.43 16.48 8.37
C ASN A 146 0.89 17.01 8.94
N PHE A 147 1.94 16.19 8.99
CA PHE A 147 3.26 16.61 9.45
C PHE A 147 4.36 16.07 8.55
N GLU A 148 5.54 16.67 8.66
CA GLU A 148 6.73 16.23 7.95
C GLU A 148 7.32 14.97 8.58
N VAL A 149 7.82 14.10 7.73
CA VAL A 149 8.42 12.82 8.10
C VAL A 149 9.78 12.65 7.42
N ILE A 150 10.59 11.77 7.96
CA ILE A 150 11.83 11.36 7.31
C ILE A 150 11.47 10.53 6.06
N LYS A 151 11.91 11.01 4.90
CA LYS A 151 11.71 10.31 3.62
C LYS A 151 12.34 8.91 3.68
N PRO A 152 11.62 7.83 3.34
CA PRO A 152 12.19 6.50 3.32
C PRO A 152 13.47 6.42 2.47
N GLY A 153 14.44 5.65 2.92
CA GLY A 153 15.74 5.49 2.24
C GLY A 153 16.73 6.67 2.40
N SER A 154 16.29 7.82 2.92
CA SER A 154 17.15 8.98 3.08
C SER A 154 17.98 8.98 4.38
N ALA A 155 17.51 8.30 5.42
CA ALA A 155 18.25 8.17 6.67
C ALA A 155 19.29 7.05 6.59
N SER A 156 20.52 7.37 7.00
CA SER A 156 21.66 6.44 7.04
C SER A 156 22.49 6.66 8.29
N ARG A 157 23.54 5.85 8.50
CA ARG A 157 24.53 6.09 9.58
C ARG A 157 25.25 7.42 9.42
N GLN A 158 25.52 7.84 8.18
CA GLN A 158 26.19 9.11 7.85
C GLN A 158 25.22 10.30 7.89
N ASN A 159 23.93 10.08 7.62
CA ASN A 159 22.87 11.08 7.69
C ASN A 159 21.68 10.57 8.53
N PRO A 160 21.79 10.55 9.87
CA PRO A 160 20.71 10.01 10.72
C PRO A 160 19.41 10.82 10.67
N LYS A 161 19.48 12.09 10.29
CA LYS A 161 18.32 12.99 10.18
C LYS A 161 17.52 12.74 8.89
N GLY A 162 18.14 12.16 7.86
CA GLY A 162 17.51 11.96 6.56
C GLY A 162 17.06 13.27 5.88
N GLU A 163 16.16 13.16 4.95
CA GLU A 163 15.47 14.27 4.27
C GLU A 163 14.03 14.35 4.78
N MET A 164 13.59 15.54 5.17
CA MET A 164 12.23 15.78 5.64
C MET A 164 11.31 16.10 4.46
N VAL A 165 10.17 15.45 4.42
CA VAL A 165 9.12 15.66 3.40
C VAL A 165 7.74 15.60 4.04
N GLN A 166 6.74 16.20 3.40
CA GLN A 166 5.35 16.00 3.82
C GLN A 166 4.94 14.55 3.58
N PHE A 167 4.29 13.93 4.57
CA PHE A 167 3.82 12.54 4.43
C PHE A 167 2.93 12.36 3.20
N SER A 168 2.17 13.39 2.84
CA SER A 168 1.31 13.41 1.65
C SER A 168 2.05 13.24 0.31
N GLU A 169 3.37 13.38 0.30
CA GLU A 169 4.20 13.19 -0.90
C GLU A 169 4.64 11.73 -1.10
N LEU A 170 4.40 10.88 -0.10
CA LEU A 170 4.86 9.49 -0.11
C LEU A 170 3.88 8.50 -0.75
N SER A 171 2.62 8.91 -0.96
CA SER A 171 1.60 8.06 -1.59
C SER A 171 0.50 8.90 -2.25
N VAL A 172 -0.31 8.27 -3.11
CA VAL A 172 -1.45 8.87 -3.78
C VAL A 172 -2.41 9.53 -2.79
N SER A 173 -2.82 8.77 -1.77
CA SER A 173 -3.78 9.24 -0.76
C SER A 173 -3.15 10.16 0.30
N GLY A 174 -1.84 10.06 0.57
CA GLY A 174 -1.20 10.72 1.70
C GLY A 174 -1.78 10.27 3.04
N ARG A 175 -2.25 9.02 3.14
CA ARG A 175 -3.00 8.51 4.28
C ARG A 175 -2.47 7.16 4.77
N VAL A 176 -2.93 6.80 5.97
CA VAL A 176 -2.74 5.48 6.56
C VAL A 176 -4.09 4.79 6.64
N VAL A 177 -4.14 3.50 6.29
CA VAL A 177 -5.37 2.69 6.34
C VAL A 177 -6.00 2.76 7.73
N ASN A 178 -7.33 2.95 7.78
CA ASN A 178 -8.11 2.95 8.99
C ASN A 178 -9.39 2.14 8.80
N ALA A 179 -9.50 1.00 9.49
CA ALA A 179 -10.62 0.06 9.33
C ALA A 179 -11.96 0.67 9.74
N TYR A 180 -12.00 1.43 10.85
CA TYR A 180 -13.22 2.08 11.33
C TYR A 180 -13.75 3.09 10.31
N ASN A 181 -12.88 4.00 9.85
CA ASN A 181 -13.27 4.99 8.85
C ASN A 181 -13.69 4.35 7.53
N ALA A 182 -13.05 3.24 7.15
CA ALA A 182 -13.41 2.50 5.93
C ALA A 182 -14.83 1.92 6.02
N LEU A 183 -15.19 1.33 7.16
CA LEU A 183 -16.55 0.83 7.40
C LEU A 183 -17.57 1.97 7.40
N MET A 184 -17.27 3.10 8.07
CA MET A 184 -18.16 4.27 8.08
C MET A 184 -18.36 4.85 6.69
N MET A 185 -17.32 4.93 5.89
CA MET A 185 -17.41 5.41 4.50
C MET A 185 -18.21 4.43 3.63
N ALA A 186 -17.97 3.12 3.77
CA ALA A 186 -18.73 2.09 3.08
C ALA A 186 -20.21 2.15 3.40
N ASP A 187 -20.58 2.32 4.69
CA ASP A 187 -21.96 2.46 5.13
C ASP A 187 -22.64 3.68 4.49
N LYS A 188 -21.94 4.81 4.49
CA LYS A 188 -22.44 6.04 3.85
C LYS A 188 -22.66 5.85 2.34
N ILE A 189 -21.78 5.14 1.65
CA ILE A 189 -21.91 4.89 0.19
C ILE A 189 -23.09 3.95 -0.09
N VAL A 190 -23.25 2.90 0.71
CA VAL A 190 -24.26 1.85 0.44
C VAL A 190 -25.64 2.22 0.98
N ASN A 191 -25.71 2.82 2.17
CA ASN A 191 -26.97 3.06 2.89
C ASN A 191 -27.37 4.55 2.96
N GLY A 192 -26.49 5.47 2.52
CA GLY A 192 -26.77 6.91 2.51
C GLY A 192 -26.85 7.55 3.90
N LYS A 193 -26.22 6.93 4.91
CA LYS A 193 -26.28 7.39 6.32
C LYS A 193 -24.97 8.00 6.77
#